data_3793d78a6e739990fbb926c481b1531f
#
_entry.id   3793d78a6e739990fbb926c481b1531f
#
_cell.length_a   1.000
_cell.length_b   1.000
_cell.length_c   1.000
_cell.angle_alpha   90.00
_cell.angle_beta   90.00
_cell.angle_gamma   90.00
#
_symmetry.space_group_name_H-M   'P 1'
#
loop_
_entity.id
_entity.type
_entity.pdbx_description
1 polymer ?
#
loop_
_entity_poly.entity_id
_entity_poly.type
_entity_poly.pdbx_seq_one_letter_code
_entity_poly.pdbx_strand_id
1 'polypeptide(L)'
;PPDPETPETWKNETPDCSGEDPVFTGCWWAVFNDPTLNCLIESALAYNPSIAAALDRVAQARAIAGVEKADLYPQLNLTPSYTDQGILTKLFLPPGGLGLPISDNLKRPFRIHQYQIAVPLMMSYEVDFWGKIRGEYDSAVFNIEAKLEDYYNVMLTLTTDLAASYFQMRALDTRIESLKKNIKFLQQNYSIAESRYAKGIASSLDVASAAQ
;
A
#
# COMPACT_ATOMS: atom_id res chain seq x y z
N PRO A 1 32.38 10.71 -23.83
CA PRO A 1 32.90 9.41 -23.57
C PRO A 1 32.25 8.44 -24.56
N PRO A 2 33.00 7.50 -25.19
CA PRO A 2 32.38 6.54 -26.09
C PRO A 2 31.40 5.68 -25.28
N ASP A 3 30.22 5.45 -25.85
CA ASP A 3 29.22 4.53 -25.31
C ASP A 3 29.91 3.15 -25.18
N PRO A 4 29.78 2.47 -24.03
CA PRO A 4 30.32 1.12 -23.89
C PRO A 4 29.63 0.21 -24.90
N GLU A 5 30.40 -0.36 -25.80
CA GLU A 5 29.92 -1.37 -26.77
C GLU A 5 29.29 -2.52 -25.96
N THR A 6 27.98 -2.62 -26.00
CA THR A 6 27.26 -3.77 -25.44
C THR A 6 27.64 -5.00 -26.27
N PRO A 7 28.08 -6.10 -25.65
CA PRO A 7 28.41 -7.33 -26.39
C PRO A 7 27.16 -7.83 -27.12
N GLU A 8 27.33 -8.25 -28.36
CA GLU A 8 26.23 -8.76 -29.21
C GLU A 8 25.58 -10.04 -28.66
N THR A 9 26.27 -10.77 -27.78
CA THR A 9 25.78 -11.97 -27.10
C THR A 9 26.31 -12.05 -25.68
N TRP A 10 25.46 -12.44 -24.71
CA TRP A 10 25.87 -12.69 -23.34
C TRP A 10 26.42 -14.11 -23.18
N LYS A 11 27.44 -14.31 -22.34
CA LYS A 11 28.10 -15.62 -22.12
C LYS A 11 27.17 -16.77 -21.73
N ASN A 12 25.97 -16.50 -21.31
CA ASN A 12 24.99 -17.49 -20.85
C ASN A 12 23.69 -17.48 -21.70
N GLU A 13 23.70 -16.90 -22.89
CA GLU A 13 22.58 -17.07 -23.81
C GLU A 13 22.57 -18.53 -24.29
N THR A 14 21.59 -19.27 -23.79
CA THR A 14 21.24 -20.56 -24.41
C THR A 14 20.52 -20.26 -25.73
N PRO A 15 20.92 -20.91 -26.84
CA PRO A 15 20.45 -20.57 -28.21
C PRO A 15 18.99 -20.88 -28.49
N ASP A 16 18.16 -21.14 -27.51
CA ASP A 16 16.78 -21.66 -27.67
C ASP A 16 15.71 -20.84 -26.92
N CYS A 17 15.84 -19.52 -26.95
CA CYS A 17 14.76 -18.62 -26.44
C CYS A 17 13.83 -18.20 -27.58
N SER A 18 13.28 -19.16 -28.35
CA SER A 18 12.21 -18.94 -29.33
C SER A 18 10.80 -19.10 -28.75
N GLY A 19 10.66 -19.12 -27.43
CA GLY A 19 9.38 -19.04 -26.72
C GLY A 19 9.24 -17.68 -26.04
N GLU A 20 8.05 -17.14 -26.00
CA GLU A 20 7.75 -15.95 -25.21
C GLU A 20 8.33 -16.12 -23.80
N ASP A 21 9.32 -15.28 -23.45
CA ASP A 21 10.00 -15.35 -22.16
C ASP A 21 8.96 -15.23 -21.04
N PRO A 22 8.76 -16.24 -20.18
CA PRO A 22 7.78 -16.18 -19.10
C PRO A 22 8.04 -15.02 -18.13
N VAL A 23 9.26 -14.46 -18.14
CA VAL A 23 9.63 -13.26 -17.39
C VAL A 23 8.85 -12.04 -17.88
N PHE A 24 8.54 -11.92 -19.18
CA PHE A 24 7.75 -10.82 -19.73
C PHE A 24 6.22 -10.99 -19.55
N THR A 25 5.75 -12.19 -19.28
CA THR A 25 4.31 -12.45 -19.04
C THR A 25 3.85 -12.16 -17.62
N GLY A 26 4.74 -11.70 -16.73
CA GLY A 26 4.43 -11.42 -15.33
C GLY A 26 4.35 -12.64 -14.42
N CYS A 27 4.47 -13.86 -14.95
CA CYS A 27 4.44 -15.13 -14.21
C CYS A 27 5.83 -15.78 -14.14
N TRP A 28 6.85 -15.02 -13.70
CA TRP A 28 8.24 -15.46 -13.65
C TRP A 28 8.44 -16.79 -12.89
N TRP A 29 7.60 -17.11 -11.91
CA TRP A 29 7.67 -18.36 -11.13
C TRP A 29 7.28 -19.62 -11.92
N ALA A 30 6.63 -19.44 -13.07
CA ALA A 30 6.24 -20.57 -13.94
C ALA A 30 7.49 -21.33 -14.50
N VAL A 31 8.65 -20.69 -14.54
CA VAL A 31 9.93 -21.30 -14.92
C VAL A 31 10.28 -22.52 -14.06
N PHE A 32 9.84 -22.53 -12.78
CA PHE A 32 10.13 -23.65 -11.88
C PHE A 32 9.27 -24.90 -12.13
N ASN A 33 8.26 -24.82 -12.98
CA ASN A 33 7.34 -25.93 -13.32
C ASN A 33 6.78 -26.69 -12.09
N ASP A 34 6.57 -25.98 -10.97
CA ASP A 34 6.02 -26.56 -9.73
C ASP A 34 4.55 -26.13 -9.56
N PRO A 35 3.59 -27.07 -9.74
CA PRO A 35 2.16 -26.76 -9.65
C PRO A 35 1.75 -26.33 -8.23
N THR A 36 2.47 -26.78 -7.20
CA THR A 36 2.19 -26.40 -5.81
C THR A 36 2.57 -24.94 -5.59
N LEU A 37 3.75 -24.53 -6.07
CA LEU A 37 4.20 -23.14 -6.02
C LEU A 37 3.24 -22.22 -6.77
N ASN A 38 2.82 -22.61 -7.97
CA ASN A 38 1.87 -21.83 -8.78
C ASN A 38 0.55 -21.60 -8.03
N CYS A 39 -0.05 -22.66 -7.47
CA CYS A 39 -1.29 -22.54 -6.70
C CYS A 39 -1.15 -21.66 -5.45
N LEU A 40 -0.01 -21.74 -4.74
CA LEU A 40 0.26 -20.91 -3.57
C LEU A 40 0.38 -19.42 -3.95
N ILE A 41 1.09 -19.11 -5.05
CA ILE A 41 1.24 -17.74 -5.52
C ILE A 41 -0.11 -17.17 -5.98
N GLU A 42 -0.89 -17.92 -6.77
CA GLU A 42 -2.22 -17.49 -7.20
C GLU A 42 -3.14 -17.21 -6.01
N SER A 43 -3.13 -18.08 -5.00
CA SER A 43 -3.89 -17.86 -3.77
C SER A 43 -3.41 -16.64 -3.00
N ALA A 44 -2.10 -16.41 -2.91
CA ALA A 44 -1.55 -15.24 -2.25
C ALA A 44 -1.93 -13.95 -2.98
N LEU A 45 -1.86 -13.93 -4.30
CA LEU A 45 -2.27 -12.77 -5.12
C LEU A 45 -3.76 -12.45 -4.96
N ALA A 46 -4.62 -13.48 -4.85
CA ALA A 46 -6.06 -13.30 -4.72
C ALA A 46 -6.51 -12.79 -3.34
N TYR A 47 -5.84 -13.21 -2.26
CA TYR A 47 -6.33 -13.00 -0.89
C TYR A 47 -5.43 -12.11 -0.02
N ASN A 48 -4.30 -11.63 -0.52
CA ASN A 48 -3.38 -10.82 0.29
C ASN A 48 -3.90 -9.38 0.47
N PRO A 49 -4.09 -8.91 1.72
CA PRO A 49 -4.58 -7.57 1.98
C PRO A 49 -3.60 -6.46 1.58
N SER A 50 -2.29 -6.74 1.47
CA SER A 50 -1.29 -5.77 1.03
C SER A 50 -1.50 -5.38 -0.44
N ILE A 51 -1.94 -6.31 -1.30
CA ILE A 51 -2.28 -6.06 -2.70
C ILE A 51 -3.55 -5.20 -2.78
N ALA A 52 -4.57 -5.53 -1.99
CA ALA A 52 -5.79 -4.73 -1.92
C ALA A 52 -5.48 -3.29 -1.48
N ALA A 53 -4.67 -3.12 -0.43
CA ALA A 53 -4.24 -1.80 0.04
C ALA A 53 -3.44 -1.01 -1.02
N ALA A 54 -2.62 -1.68 -1.82
CA ALA A 54 -1.89 -1.02 -2.92
C ALA A 54 -2.84 -0.56 -4.04
N LEU A 55 -3.85 -1.37 -4.39
CA LEU A 55 -4.91 -0.99 -5.33
C LEU A 55 -5.73 0.20 -4.83
N ASP A 56 -6.08 0.22 -3.54
CA ASP A 56 -6.81 1.34 -2.93
C ASP A 56 -5.99 2.64 -2.98
N ARG A 57 -4.66 2.57 -2.85
CA ARG A 57 -3.77 3.75 -3.03
C ARG A 57 -3.79 4.27 -4.46
N VAL A 58 -3.89 3.40 -5.46
CA VAL A 58 -4.07 3.81 -6.86
C VAL A 58 -5.43 4.50 -7.04
N ALA A 59 -6.49 3.95 -6.44
CA ALA A 59 -7.82 4.55 -6.47
C ALA A 59 -7.84 5.92 -5.77
N GLN A 60 -7.14 6.05 -4.64
CA GLN A 60 -6.96 7.33 -3.93
C GLN A 60 -6.24 8.36 -4.81
N ALA A 61 -5.14 7.97 -5.48
CA ALA A 61 -4.41 8.88 -6.37
C ALA A 61 -5.31 9.37 -7.53
N ARG A 62 -6.15 8.49 -8.10
CA ARG A 62 -7.15 8.86 -9.12
C ARG A 62 -8.18 9.86 -8.60
N ALA A 63 -8.65 9.67 -7.36
CA ALA A 63 -9.59 10.61 -6.74
C ALA A 63 -8.94 11.99 -6.52
N ILE A 64 -7.69 12.04 -6.08
CA ILE A 64 -6.92 13.29 -5.92
C ILE A 64 -6.75 14.00 -7.26
N ALA A 65 -6.36 13.28 -8.33
CA ALA A 65 -6.29 13.86 -9.67
C ALA A 65 -7.64 14.39 -10.16
N GLY A 66 -8.74 13.78 -9.72
CA GLY A 66 -10.11 14.29 -9.95
C GLY A 66 -10.37 15.62 -9.25
N VAL A 67 -9.82 15.83 -8.06
CA VAL A 67 -9.91 17.10 -7.31
C VAL A 67 -9.10 18.19 -8.03
N GLU A 68 -7.84 17.92 -8.37
CA GLU A 68 -6.98 18.85 -9.12
C GLU A 68 -7.61 19.23 -10.47
N LYS A 69 -8.27 18.27 -11.14
CA LYS A 69 -9.01 18.54 -12.38
C LYS A 69 -10.18 19.50 -12.17
N ALA A 70 -10.82 19.48 -11.01
CA ALA A 70 -11.94 20.36 -10.72
C ALA A 70 -11.53 21.84 -10.69
N ASP A 71 -10.28 22.15 -10.34
CA ASP A 71 -9.76 23.51 -10.30
C ASP A 71 -9.57 24.15 -11.69
N LEU A 72 -9.60 23.31 -12.76
CA LEU A 72 -9.67 23.79 -14.15
C LEU A 72 -11.02 24.38 -14.52
N TYR A 73 -12.06 24.18 -13.70
CA TYR A 73 -13.43 24.63 -13.96
C TYR A 73 -13.88 25.69 -12.96
N PRO A 74 -14.86 26.56 -13.34
CA PRO A 74 -15.45 27.51 -12.41
C PRO A 74 -16.07 26.80 -11.21
N GLN A 75 -15.72 27.28 -10.00
CA GLN A 75 -16.26 26.77 -8.75
C GLN A 75 -17.49 27.58 -8.34
N LEU A 76 -18.59 26.91 -8.03
CA LEU A 76 -19.83 27.49 -7.57
C LEU A 76 -20.04 27.13 -6.10
N ASN A 77 -20.07 28.15 -5.25
CA ASN A 77 -20.30 27.98 -3.82
C ASN A 77 -21.64 28.60 -3.41
N LEU A 78 -22.48 27.82 -2.76
CA LEU A 78 -23.73 28.24 -2.17
C LEU A 78 -23.63 28.09 -0.65
N THR A 79 -23.68 29.22 0.08
CA THR A 79 -23.54 29.25 1.54
C THR A 79 -24.77 29.87 2.20
N PRO A 80 -25.87 29.12 2.35
CA PRO A 80 -27.05 29.62 3.03
C PRO A 80 -26.73 29.92 4.49
N SER A 81 -27.15 31.08 4.96
CA SER A 81 -26.98 31.49 6.35
C SER A 81 -28.27 32.06 6.93
N TYR A 82 -28.53 31.71 8.16
CA TYR A 82 -29.59 32.29 8.99
C TYR A 82 -28.93 32.91 10.21
N THR A 83 -29.23 34.20 10.44
CA THR A 83 -28.71 34.92 11.60
C THR A 83 -29.86 35.52 12.35
N ASP A 84 -29.95 35.23 13.64
CA ASP A 84 -30.86 35.90 14.60
C ASP A 84 -30.02 36.75 15.56
N GLN A 85 -30.17 38.04 15.48
CA GLN A 85 -29.44 38.99 16.32
C GLN A 85 -30.40 39.75 17.21
N GLY A 86 -30.23 39.61 18.53
CA GLY A 86 -30.95 40.43 19.53
C GLY A 86 -30.12 41.62 19.92
N ILE A 87 -30.50 42.82 19.45
CA ILE A 87 -29.85 44.09 19.80
C ILE A 87 -30.60 44.74 20.98
N LEU A 88 -29.86 44.98 22.07
CA LEU A 88 -30.38 45.78 23.19
C LEU A 88 -30.16 47.23 22.87
N THR A 89 -31.25 47.95 22.62
CA THR A 89 -31.26 49.37 22.33
C THR A 89 -31.84 50.15 23.48
N LYS A 90 -31.15 51.22 23.89
CA LYS A 90 -31.68 52.26 24.78
C LYS A 90 -31.96 53.48 23.97
N LEU A 91 -33.18 54.05 24.10
CA LEU A 91 -33.46 55.35 23.53
C LEU A 91 -32.64 56.41 24.29
N PHE A 92 -31.64 56.98 23.60
CA PHE A 92 -30.86 58.08 24.17
C PHE A 92 -31.67 59.40 24.05
N LEU A 93 -32.17 59.87 25.15
CA LEU A 93 -32.83 61.17 25.24
C LEU A 93 -31.81 62.19 25.74
N PRO A 94 -31.70 63.38 25.08
CA PRO A 94 -30.81 64.41 25.56
C PRO A 94 -31.22 64.92 26.94
N PRO A 95 -30.26 65.34 27.78
CA PRO A 95 -30.58 65.92 29.10
C PRO A 95 -31.42 67.19 28.90
N GLY A 96 -32.65 67.12 29.40
CA GLY A 96 -33.63 68.22 29.24
C GLY A 96 -34.94 67.79 28.56
N GLY A 97 -34.97 66.63 27.91
CA GLY A 97 -36.15 66.11 27.22
C GLY A 97 -36.64 66.98 26.08
N LEU A 98 -37.43 66.44 25.18
CA LEU A 98 -38.10 67.18 24.10
C LEU A 98 -39.41 67.90 24.60
N GLY A 99 -39.59 68.08 25.92
CA GLY A 99 -40.80 68.65 26.47
C GLY A 99 -42.08 67.82 26.34
N LEU A 100 -41.96 66.60 25.84
CA LEU A 100 -43.07 65.67 25.68
C LEU A 100 -43.14 64.70 26.86
N PRO A 101 -44.37 64.34 27.35
CA PRO A 101 -44.50 63.35 28.39
C PRO A 101 -44.15 61.96 27.85
N ILE A 102 -42.86 61.60 27.90
CA ILE A 102 -42.36 60.33 27.43
C ILE A 102 -42.59 59.30 28.55
N SER A 103 -43.37 58.28 28.27
CA SER A 103 -43.67 57.20 29.23
C SER A 103 -42.33 56.57 29.67
N ASP A 104 -42.21 56.30 31.01
CA ASP A 104 -41.04 55.65 31.60
C ASP A 104 -40.72 54.26 30.98
N ASN A 105 -41.68 53.64 30.31
CA ASN A 105 -41.47 52.41 29.56
C ASN A 105 -40.55 52.59 28.34
N LEU A 106 -40.47 53.79 27.74
CA LEU A 106 -39.55 54.05 26.63
C LEU A 106 -38.10 54.28 27.08
N LYS A 107 -37.89 54.52 28.37
CA LYS A 107 -36.54 54.69 28.97
C LYS A 107 -35.89 53.33 29.27
N ARG A 108 -36.67 52.22 29.23
CA ARG A 108 -36.16 50.88 29.50
C ARG A 108 -35.49 50.33 28.23
N PRO A 109 -34.38 49.55 28.40
CA PRO A 109 -33.81 48.91 27.25
C PRO A 109 -34.81 47.90 26.67
N PHE A 110 -35.02 48.00 25.37
CA PHE A 110 -35.83 47.00 24.65
C PHE A 110 -34.96 46.21 23.68
N ARG A 111 -35.32 44.98 23.47
CA ARG A 111 -34.59 44.06 22.57
C ARG A 111 -35.27 44.06 21.21
N ILE A 112 -34.52 44.46 20.18
CA ILE A 112 -34.94 44.32 18.79
C ILE A 112 -34.38 43.01 18.29
N HIS A 113 -35.21 42.09 17.81
CA HIS A 113 -34.80 40.90 17.11
C HIS A 113 -34.73 41.22 15.63
N GLN A 114 -33.56 40.96 15.04
CA GLN A 114 -33.31 41.07 13.61
C GLN A 114 -33.00 39.72 13.05
N TYR A 115 -33.89 39.24 12.18
CA TYR A 115 -33.70 37.98 11.45
C TYR A 115 -33.18 38.28 10.07
N GLN A 116 -32.08 37.62 9.70
CA GLN A 116 -31.50 37.74 8.38
C GLN A 116 -31.32 36.35 7.77
N ILE A 117 -31.91 36.14 6.59
CA ILE A 117 -31.68 34.98 5.75
C ILE A 117 -30.89 35.46 4.54
N ALA A 118 -29.75 34.86 4.33
CA ALA A 118 -28.92 35.13 3.14
C ALA A 118 -28.61 33.82 2.41
N VAL A 119 -28.76 33.81 1.11
CA VAL A 119 -28.46 32.67 0.23
C VAL A 119 -27.53 33.16 -0.89
N PRO A 120 -26.28 33.52 -0.55
CA PRO A 120 -25.32 33.97 -1.55
C PRO A 120 -24.89 32.82 -2.43
N LEU A 121 -24.94 33.03 -3.75
CA LEU A 121 -24.29 32.19 -4.77
C LEU A 121 -23.03 32.93 -5.23
N MET A 122 -21.89 32.30 -4.99
CA MET A 122 -20.59 32.85 -5.36
C MET A 122 -19.95 31.99 -6.42
N MET A 123 -19.48 32.57 -7.50
CA MET A 123 -18.75 31.89 -8.58
C MET A 123 -17.31 32.43 -8.57
N SER A 124 -16.34 31.51 -8.52
CA SER A 124 -14.92 31.85 -8.66
C SER A 124 -14.29 31.06 -9.79
N TYR A 125 -13.44 31.68 -10.58
CA TYR A 125 -12.69 31.04 -11.66
C TYR A 125 -11.33 31.71 -11.82
N GLU A 126 -10.26 30.89 -11.81
CA GLU A 126 -8.89 31.33 -12.06
C GLU A 126 -8.50 30.96 -13.50
N VAL A 127 -8.17 31.95 -14.30
CA VAL A 127 -7.72 31.73 -15.68
C VAL A 127 -6.25 31.33 -15.68
N ASP A 128 -5.96 30.12 -16.09
CA ASP A 128 -4.60 29.56 -16.09
C ASP A 128 -3.79 29.98 -17.33
N PHE A 129 -3.27 31.22 -17.32
CA PHE A 129 -2.40 31.72 -18.38
C PHE A 129 -1.01 31.07 -18.41
N TRP A 130 -0.49 30.75 -17.24
CA TRP A 130 0.88 30.30 -17.07
C TRP A 130 0.99 28.77 -17.00
N GLY A 131 -0.12 28.07 -17.05
CA GLY A 131 -0.17 26.60 -16.97
C GLY A 131 0.08 26.05 -15.57
N LYS A 132 -0.10 26.83 -14.49
CA LYS A 132 0.07 26.37 -13.11
C LYS A 132 -0.91 25.26 -12.77
N ILE A 133 -2.21 25.50 -12.95
CA ILE A 133 -3.28 24.56 -12.58
C ILE A 133 -3.21 23.31 -13.48
N ARG A 134 -2.89 23.48 -14.78
CA ARG A 134 -2.63 22.33 -15.66
C ARG A 134 -1.45 21.51 -15.21
N GLY A 135 -0.34 22.18 -14.80
CA GLY A 135 0.83 21.48 -14.27
C GLY A 135 0.57 20.73 -12.97
N GLU A 136 -0.30 21.25 -12.10
CA GLU A 136 -0.75 20.55 -10.88
C GLU A 136 -1.56 19.30 -11.23
N TYR A 137 -2.50 19.40 -12.18
CA TYR A 137 -3.24 18.24 -12.70
C TYR A 137 -2.32 17.20 -13.36
N ASP A 138 -1.40 17.62 -14.24
CA ASP A 138 -0.45 16.70 -14.90
C ASP A 138 0.44 16.00 -13.86
N SER A 139 0.89 16.71 -12.85
CA SER A 139 1.63 16.13 -11.71
C SER A 139 0.82 15.06 -10.97
N ALA A 140 -0.48 15.33 -10.76
CA ALA A 140 -1.37 14.33 -10.14
C ALA A 140 -1.57 13.10 -11.03
N VAL A 141 -1.61 13.25 -12.35
CA VAL A 141 -1.68 12.13 -13.30
C VAL A 141 -0.42 11.29 -13.24
N PHE A 142 0.77 11.89 -13.24
CA PHE A 142 2.03 11.15 -13.07
C PHE A 142 2.12 10.44 -11.71
N ASN A 143 1.52 11.01 -10.66
CA ASN A 143 1.44 10.34 -9.38
C ASN A 143 0.55 9.08 -9.43
N ILE A 144 -0.49 9.02 -10.28
CA ILE A 144 -1.26 7.79 -10.51
C ILE A 144 -0.36 6.71 -11.11
N GLU A 145 0.46 7.06 -12.11
CA GLU A 145 1.41 6.13 -12.73
C GLU A 145 2.43 5.61 -11.71
N ALA A 146 2.98 6.49 -10.89
CA ALA A 146 3.89 6.10 -9.81
C ALA A 146 3.22 5.13 -8.81
N LYS A 147 1.95 5.35 -8.45
CA LYS A 147 1.21 4.43 -7.58
C LYS A 147 0.89 3.09 -8.23
N LEU A 148 0.74 3.07 -9.55
CA LEU A 148 0.58 1.82 -10.30
C LEU A 148 1.88 1.00 -10.28
N GLU A 149 3.04 1.64 -10.45
CA GLU A 149 4.33 0.97 -10.33
C GLU A 149 4.60 0.48 -8.89
N ASP A 150 4.22 1.25 -7.87
CA ASP A 150 4.24 0.81 -6.48
C ASP A 150 3.41 -0.49 -6.29
N TYR A 151 2.24 -0.59 -6.92
CA TYR A 151 1.41 -1.79 -6.88
C TYR A 151 2.12 -3.00 -7.51
N TYR A 152 2.74 -2.84 -8.69
CA TYR A 152 3.51 -3.92 -9.31
C TYR A 152 4.71 -4.35 -8.46
N ASN A 153 5.38 -3.41 -7.79
CA ASN A 153 6.46 -3.70 -6.87
C ASN A 153 5.99 -4.52 -5.64
N VAL A 154 4.83 -4.21 -5.08
CA VAL A 154 4.22 -5.00 -4.00
C VAL A 154 3.92 -6.43 -4.46
N MET A 155 3.37 -6.61 -5.67
CA MET A 155 3.13 -7.93 -6.26
C MET A 155 4.43 -8.72 -6.43
N LEU A 156 5.46 -8.09 -6.99
CA LEU A 156 6.76 -8.72 -7.21
C LEU A 156 7.41 -9.14 -5.89
N THR A 157 7.41 -8.27 -4.89
CA THR A 157 7.97 -8.56 -3.56
C THR A 157 7.25 -9.73 -2.91
N LEU A 158 5.91 -9.71 -2.91
CA LEU A 158 5.11 -10.79 -2.33
C LEU A 158 5.40 -12.14 -2.99
N THR A 159 5.42 -12.19 -4.32
CA THR A 159 5.66 -13.43 -5.06
C THR A 159 7.09 -13.95 -4.84
N THR A 160 8.06 -13.05 -4.74
CA THR A 160 9.47 -13.40 -4.49
C THR A 160 9.66 -13.95 -3.07
N ASP A 161 9.09 -13.29 -2.06
CA ASP A 161 9.19 -13.71 -0.66
C ASP A 161 8.52 -15.08 -0.44
N LEU A 162 7.37 -15.28 -1.08
CA LEU A 162 6.66 -16.56 -1.02
C LEU A 162 7.46 -17.68 -1.69
N ALA A 163 8.02 -17.44 -2.87
CA ALA A 163 8.85 -18.42 -3.56
C ALA A 163 10.11 -18.75 -2.75
N ALA A 164 10.79 -17.75 -2.20
CA ALA A 164 11.96 -17.95 -1.34
C ALA A 164 11.62 -18.80 -0.10
N SER A 165 10.52 -18.49 0.57
CA SER A 165 10.05 -19.25 1.74
C SER A 165 9.68 -20.68 1.38
N TYR A 166 9.03 -20.89 0.24
CA TYR A 166 8.70 -22.23 -0.28
C TYR A 166 9.94 -23.08 -0.52
N PHE A 167 10.95 -22.53 -1.22
CA PHE A 167 12.17 -23.28 -1.48
C PHE A 167 12.99 -23.54 -0.21
N GLN A 168 13.00 -22.61 0.76
CA GLN A 168 13.60 -22.87 2.08
C GLN A 168 12.94 -24.03 2.78
N MET A 169 11.61 -24.08 2.78
CA MET A 169 10.86 -25.21 3.37
C MET A 169 11.21 -26.54 2.66
N ARG A 170 11.24 -26.56 1.33
CA ARG A 170 11.62 -27.76 0.56
C ARG A 170 13.06 -28.22 0.84
N ALA A 171 13.98 -27.26 1.00
CA ALA A 171 15.36 -27.59 1.38
C ALA A 171 15.44 -28.22 2.78
N LEU A 172 14.66 -27.69 3.74
CA LEU A 172 14.56 -28.28 5.08
C LEU A 172 13.95 -29.68 5.06
N ASP A 173 12.92 -29.94 4.29
CA ASP A 173 12.33 -31.27 4.11
C ASP A 173 13.37 -32.28 3.58
N THR A 174 14.14 -31.87 2.57
CA THR A 174 15.21 -32.71 2.00
C THR A 174 16.31 -32.98 3.05
N ARG A 175 16.65 -31.96 3.84
CA ARG A 175 17.63 -32.12 4.94
C ARG A 175 17.13 -33.07 6.02
N ILE A 176 15.86 -32.99 6.42
CA ILE A 176 15.23 -33.89 7.38
C ILE A 176 15.26 -35.32 6.85
N GLU A 177 14.93 -35.55 5.59
CA GLU A 177 14.98 -36.88 4.97
C GLU A 177 16.40 -37.46 4.97
N SER A 178 17.41 -36.63 4.61
CA SER A 178 18.82 -37.02 4.66
C SER A 178 19.29 -37.40 6.07
N LEU A 179 18.89 -36.60 7.08
CA LEU A 179 19.21 -36.90 8.49
C LEU A 179 18.55 -38.19 8.95
N LYS A 180 17.30 -38.46 8.59
CA LYS A 180 16.63 -39.72 8.92
C LYS A 180 17.36 -40.91 8.30
N LYS A 181 17.82 -40.80 7.06
CA LYS A 181 18.64 -41.85 6.42
C LYS A 181 19.97 -42.04 7.15
N ASN A 182 20.63 -40.95 7.55
CA ASN A 182 21.87 -41.03 8.30
C ASN A 182 21.71 -41.69 9.69
N ILE A 183 20.67 -41.31 10.43
CA ILE A 183 20.33 -41.96 11.71
C ILE A 183 20.15 -43.46 11.54
N LYS A 184 19.39 -43.90 10.52
CA LYS A 184 19.19 -45.33 10.26
C LYS A 184 20.51 -46.01 9.94
N PHE A 185 21.38 -45.39 9.18
CA PHE A 185 22.73 -45.92 8.87
C PHE A 185 23.58 -46.09 10.14
N LEU A 186 23.60 -45.06 11.00
CA LEU A 186 24.34 -45.08 12.27
C LEU A 186 23.82 -46.16 13.20
N GLN A 187 22.50 -46.35 13.30
CA GLN A 187 21.88 -47.45 14.07
C GLN A 187 22.29 -48.83 13.56
N GLN A 188 22.36 -49.00 12.25
CA GLN A 188 22.85 -50.25 11.65
C GLN A 188 24.33 -50.49 11.98
N ASN A 189 25.18 -49.45 11.88
CA ASN A 189 26.58 -49.55 12.24
C ASN A 189 26.77 -49.92 13.73
N TYR A 190 26.00 -49.28 14.61
CA TYR A 190 26.00 -49.62 16.03
C TYR A 190 25.61 -51.09 16.27
N SER A 191 24.57 -51.59 15.65
CA SER A 191 24.14 -52.97 15.80
C SER A 191 25.18 -53.97 15.29
N ILE A 192 25.91 -53.64 14.22
CA ILE A 192 27.02 -54.45 13.72
C ILE A 192 28.19 -54.46 14.71
N ALA A 193 28.56 -53.30 15.28
CA ALA A 193 29.62 -53.18 16.28
C ALA A 193 29.29 -53.99 17.54
N GLU A 194 28.04 -53.92 18.02
CA GLU A 194 27.56 -54.70 19.15
C GLU A 194 27.60 -56.22 18.87
N SER A 195 27.17 -56.64 17.68
CA SER A 195 27.24 -58.03 17.27
C SER A 195 28.67 -58.60 17.18
N ARG A 196 29.63 -57.76 16.70
CA ARG A 196 31.06 -58.09 16.66
C ARG A 196 31.68 -58.18 18.04
N TYR A 197 31.31 -57.30 18.94
CA TYR A 197 31.73 -57.32 20.34
C TYR A 197 31.22 -58.58 21.03
N ALA A 198 29.94 -58.94 20.89
CA ALA A 198 29.36 -60.17 21.46
C ALA A 198 30.05 -61.44 20.96
N LYS A 199 30.62 -61.42 19.75
CA LYS A 199 31.40 -62.53 19.16
C LYS A 199 32.88 -62.48 19.52
N GLY A 200 33.34 -61.52 20.33
CA GLY A 200 34.72 -61.35 20.74
C GLY A 200 35.67 -60.83 19.65
N ILE A 201 35.16 -60.28 18.56
CA ILE A 201 35.91 -59.84 17.39
C ILE A 201 36.22 -58.30 17.45
N ALA A 202 35.49 -57.55 18.28
CA ALA A 202 35.65 -56.11 18.46
C ALA A 202 35.86 -55.70 19.91
N SER A 203 36.48 -54.57 20.16
CA SER A 203 36.70 -53.97 21.47
C SER A 203 35.46 -53.26 22.01
N SER A 204 35.34 -53.13 23.33
CA SER A 204 34.33 -52.27 23.96
C SER A 204 34.46 -50.79 23.53
N LEU A 205 35.67 -50.35 23.16
CA LEU A 205 35.93 -49.03 22.65
C LEU A 205 35.27 -48.82 21.26
N ASP A 206 35.26 -49.85 20.43
CA ASP A 206 34.63 -49.78 19.11
C ASP A 206 33.11 -49.61 19.21
N VAL A 207 32.47 -50.26 20.19
CA VAL A 207 31.05 -50.07 20.50
C VAL A 207 30.77 -48.70 21.04
N ALA A 208 31.61 -48.19 21.96
CA ALA A 208 31.46 -46.89 22.54
C ALA A 208 31.62 -45.75 21.49
N SER A 209 32.55 -45.90 20.54
CA SER A 209 32.71 -44.96 19.42
C SER A 209 31.60 -45.03 18.38
N ALA A 210 30.95 -46.19 18.21
CA ALA A 210 29.79 -46.32 17.33
C ALA A 210 28.50 -45.78 17.96
N ALA A 211 28.47 -45.56 19.29
CA ALA A 211 27.35 -45.03 20.04
C ALA A 211 27.32 -43.48 20.12
N GLN A 212 28.43 -42.81 19.69
CA GLN A 212 28.53 -41.33 19.60
C GLN A 212 27.95 -40.79 18.28
#